data_f67aa1847626fcfbb9eb26f2ba9bd607
#
_entry.id   f67aa1847626fcfbb9eb26f2ba9bd607
#
_cell.length_a   1.000
_cell.length_b   1.000
_cell.length_c   1.000
_cell.angle_alpha   90.00
_cell.angle_beta   90.00
_cell.angle_gamma   90.00
#
_symmetry.space_group_name_H-M   'P 1'
#
loop_
_entity.id
_entity.type
_entity.pdbx_description
1 polymer ?
#
loop_
_entity_poly.entity_id
_entity_poly.type
_entity_poly.pdbx_seq_one_letter_code
_entity_poly.pdbx_strand_id
1 'polypeptide(L)'
;MQIESSRTQGCLNLKLSGRLETSTAPKLQEVVEKELEGTDELRMDMEGIEYVSSAGLRVLLAASKEMKAKGGNMIVSHVNDDVMEVFEITGFKEILNIG
;
A
#
# COMPACT_ATOMS: atom_id res chain seq x y z
N MET A 1 0.18 13.01 -5.57
CA MET A 1 -0.03 11.56 -5.71
C MET A 1 -1.42 11.30 -6.27
N GLN A 2 -1.52 10.32 -7.14
CA GLN A 2 -2.81 9.88 -7.68
C GLN A 2 -3.09 8.46 -7.22
N ILE A 3 -4.35 8.19 -6.94
CA ILE A 3 -4.82 6.87 -6.51
C ILE A 3 -5.99 6.48 -7.41
N GLU A 4 -5.83 5.38 -8.15
CA GLU A 4 -6.90 4.80 -8.94
C GLU A 4 -7.37 3.53 -8.24
N SER A 5 -8.65 3.46 -7.95
CA SER A 5 -9.24 2.37 -7.21
C SER A 5 -10.16 1.56 -8.12
N SER A 6 -10.04 0.24 -8.05
CA SER A 6 -10.97 -0.66 -8.72
C SER A 6 -11.19 -1.89 -7.85
N ARG A 7 -12.37 -2.49 -7.99
CA ARG A 7 -12.74 -3.63 -7.16
C ARG A 7 -13.27 -4.76 -8.02
N THR A 8 -12.79 -5.98 -7.75
CA THR A 8 -13.21 -7.19 -8.46
C THR A 8 -13.31 -8.34 -7.47
N GLN A 9 -14.52 -8.84 -7.23
CA GLN A 9 -14.77 -10.05 -6.42
C GLN A 9 -14.00 -10.08 -5.08
N GLY A 10 -14.16 -9.05 -4.27
CA GLY A 10 -13.51 -8.99 -2.97
C GLY A 10 -12.06 -8.53 -2.99
N CYS A 11 -11.51 -8.28 -4.17
CA CYS A 11 -10.16 -7.74 -4.32
C CYS A 11 -10.23 -6.24 -4.60
N LEU A 12 -9.60 -5.44 -3.75
CA LEU A 12 -9.45 -4.00 -3.96
C LEU A 12 -8.08 -3.75 -4.56
N ASN A 13 -8.07 -3.13 -5.75
CA ASN A 13 -6.83 -2.76 -6.43
C ASN A 13 -6.64 -1.25 -6.35
N LEU A 14 -5.52 -0.83 -5.77
CA LEU A 14 -5.14 0.58 -5.70
C LEU A 14 -3.88 0.78 -6.53
N LYS A 15 -4.01 1.56 -7.60
CA LYS A 15 -2.87 1.93 -8.43
C LYS A 15 -2.40 3.30 -8.01
N LEU A 16 -1.16 3.37 -7.54
CA LEU A 16 -0.59 4.57 -6.95
C LEU A 16 0.46 5.18 -7.88
N SER A 17 0.51 6.51 -7.92
CA SER A 17 1.55 7.22 -8.65
C SER A 17 1.94 8.50 -7.94
N GLY A 18 3.18 8.94 -8.14
CA GLY A 18 3.74 10.12 -7.51
C GLY A 18 4.59 9.80 -6.31
N ARG A 19 4.50 10.63 -5.28
CA ARG A 19 5.30 10.49 -4.06
C ARG A 19 4.40 10.16 -2.87
N LEU A 20 4.71 9.09 -2.19
CA LEU A 20 3.99 8.70 -0.97
C LEU A 20 4.79 9.22 0.22
N GLU A 21 4.39 10.38 0.71
CA GLU A 21 5.11 11.10 1.75
C GLU A 21 4.15 11.77 2.72
N THR A 22 4.68 12.57 3.65
CA THR A 22 3.90 13.18 4.73
C THR A 22 2.66 13.93 4.23
N SER A 23 2.77 14.64 3.11
CA SER A 23 1.66 15.42 2.56
C SER A 23 0.61 14.57 1.84
N THR A 24 0.97 13.39 1.36
CA THR A 24 0.08 12.53 0.57
C THR A 24 -0.38 11.27 1.29
N ALA A 25 0.36 10.81 2.29
CA ALA A 25 0.02 9.61 3.05
C ALA A 25 -1.40 9.65 3.64
N PRO A 26 -1.89 10.78 4.19
CA PRO A 26 -3.26 10.82 4.72
C PRO A 26 -4.32 10.51 3.67
N LYS A 27 -4.08 10.87 2.42
CA LYS A 27 -5.03 10.58 1.33
C LYS A 27 -5.12 9.07 1.08
N LEU A 28 -4.00 8.38 1.07
CA LEU A 28 -4.00 6.93 0.91
C LEU A 28 -4.68 6.26 2.11
N GLN A 29 -4.39 6.73 3.31
CA GLN A 29 -5.02 6.20 4.51
C GLN A 29 -6.54 6.34 4.45
N GLU A 30 -7.03 7.48 4.01
CA GLU A 30 -8.46 7.73 3.88
C GLU A 30 -9.12 6.76 2.89
N VAL A 31 -8.50 6.54 1.73
CA VAL A 31 -9.01 5.61 0.73
C VAL A 31 -9.06 4.19 1.30
N VAL A 32 -8.00 3.76 1.95
CA VAL A 32 -7.93 2.43 2.56
C VAL A 32 -9.04 2.27 3.60
N GLU A 33 -9.19 3.22 4.50
CA GLU A 33 -10.21 3.16 5.55
C GLU A 33 -11.64 3.09 4.99
N LYS A 34 -11.90 3.82 3.91
CA LYS A 34 -13.23 3.83 3.30
C LYS A 34 -13.56 2.55 2.55
N GLU A 35 -12.57 1.93 1.93
CA GLU A 35 -12.82 0.85 0.98
C GLU A 35 -12.45 -0.54 1.47
N LEU A 36 -11.96 -0.69 2.69
CA LEU A 36 -11.58 -2.00 3.21
C LEU A 36 -12.75 -2.91 3.55
N GLU A 37 -13.93 -2.36 3.82
CA GLU A 37 -15.09 -3.17 4.13
C GLU A 37 -15.46 -4.05 2.92
N GLY A 38 -15.65 -5.35 3.17
CA GLY A 38 -15.95 -6.30 2.10
C GLY A 38 -14.74 -6.68 1.26
N THR A 39 -13.53 -6.30 1.67
CA THR A 39 -12.29 -6.59 0.94
C THR A 39 -11.57 -7.77 1.58
N ASP A 40 -11.31 -8.81 0.80
CA ASP A 40 -10.55 -9.98 1.24
C ASP A 40 -9.09 -9.86 0.86
N GLU A 41 -8.79 -9.18 -0.24
CA GLU A 41 -7.44 -8.96 -0.72
C GLU A 41 -7.26 -7.51 -1.13
N LEU A 42 -6.19 -6.91 -0.65
CA LEU A 42 -5.81 -5.53 -1.01
C LEU A 42 -4.52 -5.59 -1.83
N ARG A 43 -4.59 -5.11 -3.05
CA ARG A 43 -3.42 -5.01 -3.93
C ARG A 43 -3.03 -3.57 -4.10
N MET A 44 -1.79 -3.24 -3.77
CA MET A 44 -1.24 -1.91 -3.99
C MET A 44 -0.22 -1.98 -5.11
N ASP A 45 -0.55 -1.40 -6.26
CA ASP A 45 0.35 -1.30 -7.40
C ASP A 45 1.17 -0.03 -7.26
N MET A 46 2.45 -0.20 -7.06
CA MET A 46 3.40 0.89 -6.80
C MET A 46 4.18 1.31 -8.04
N GLU A 47 3.77 0.86 -9.22
CA GLU A 47 4.53 1.13 -10.45
C GLU A 47 4.84 2.61 -10.66
N GLY A 48 3.89 3.49 -10.37
CA GLY A 48 4.06 4.93 -10.54
C GLY A 48 4.64 5.66 -9.33
N ILE A 49 5.00 4.94 -8.27
CA ILE A 49 5.53 5.57 -7.06
C ILE A 49 7.04 5.79 -7.20
N GLU A 50 7.44 7.06 -7.01
CA GLU A 50 8.84 7.47 -7.13
C GLU A 50 9.56 7.47 -5.78
N TYR A 51 8.83 7.66 -4.69
CA TYR A 51 9.43 7.84 -3.36
C TYR A 51 8.42 7.46 -2.27
N VAL A 52 8.94 6.85 -1.20
CA VAL A 52 8.14 6.52 0.00
C VAL A 52 8.87 7.05 1.23
N SER A 53 8.18 7.88 2.02
CA SER A 53 8.71 8.40 3.28
C SER A 53 8.29 7.52 4.46
N SER A 54 8.79 7.85 5.66
CA SER A 54 8.38 7.15 6.87
C SER A 54 6.87 7.25 7.11
N ALA A 55 6.25 8.38 6.77
CA ALA A 55 4.81 8.53 6.88
C ALA A 55 4.08 7.58 5.94
N GLY A 56 4.60 7.42 4.71
CA GLY A 56 4.06 6.46 3.74
C GLY A 56 4.21 5.02 4.23
N LEU A 57 5.37 4.67 4.78
CA LEU A 57 5.59 3.34 5.34
C LEU A 57 4.60 3.01 6.45
N ARG A 58 4.26 3.99 7.30
CA ARG A 58 3.27 3.79 8.37
C ARG A 58 1.90 3.44 7.81
N VAL A 59 1.48 4.10 6.74
CA VAL A 59 0.19 3.81 6.11
C VAL A 59 0.18 2.40 5.52
N LEU A 60 1.26 2.01 4.85
CA LEU A 60 1.38 0.65 4.30
C LEU A 60 1.34 -0.39 5.42
N LEU A 61 2.04 -0.14 6.52
CA LEU A 61 2.04 -1.04 7.67
C LEU A 61 0.66 -1.15 8.29
N ALA A 62 -0.02 -0.01 8.49
CA ALA A 62 -1.36 0.01 9.08
C ALA A 62 -2.34 -0.78 8.21
N ALA A 63 -2.30 -0.58 6.89
CA ALA A 63 -3.16 -1.32 5.96
C ALA A 63 -2.89 -2.82 6.03
N SER A 64 -1.63 -3.21 6.09
CA SER A 64 -1.25 -4.62 6.21
C SER A 64 -1.79 -5.25 7.49
N LYS A 65 -1.68 -4.53 8.61
CA LYS A 65 -2.20 -5.01 9.89
C LYS A 65 -3.71 -5.15 9.89
N GLU A 66 -4.41 -4.18 9.30
CA GLU A 66 -5.87 -4.24 9.20
C GLU A 66 -6.33 -5.42 8.37
N MET A 67 -5.66 -5.70 7.25
CA MET A 67 -5.98 -6.84 6.42
C MET A 67 -5.76 -8.15 7.17
N LYS A 68 -4.67 -8.27 7.90
CA LYS A 68 -4.41 -9.46 8.72
C LYS A 68 -5.46 -9.64 9.82
N ALA A 69 -5.85 -8.55 10.46
CA ALA A 69 -6.85 -8.60 11.54
C ALA A 69 -8.21 -9.09 11.05
N LYS A 70 -8.57 -8.82 9.81
CA LYS A 70 -9.83 -9.29 9.23
C LYS A 70 -9.70 -10.63 8.49
N GLY A 71 -8.53 -11.26 8.56
CA GLY A 71 -8.30 -12.54 7.90
C GLY A 71 -8.01 -12.44 6.41
N GLY A 72 -7.73 -11.24 5.92
CA GLY A 72 -7.42 -11.00 4.52
C GLY A 72 -5.92 -10.96 4.23
N ASN A 73 -5.59 -10.51 3.03
CA ASN A 73 -4.22 -10.44 2.57
C ASN A 73 -3.95 -9.12 1.85
N MET A 74 -2.73 -8.61 1.96
CA MET A 74 -2.28 -7.42 1.24
C MET A 74 -1.03 -7.76 0.45
N ILE A 75 -1.03 -7.36 -0.83
CA ILE A 75 0.11 -7.55 -1.73
C ILE A 75 0.54 -6.19 -2.26
N VAL A 76 1.84 -5.91 -2.19
CA VAL A 76 2.45 -4.71 -2.76
C VAL A 76 3.21 -5.15 -4.00
N SER A 77 2.87 -4.58 -5.15
CA SER A 77 3.45 -5.01 -6.43
C SER A 77 4.11 -3.85 -7.19
N HIS A 78 4.95 -4.20 -8.16
CA HIS A 78 5.65 -3.25 -9.05
C HIS A 78 6.46 -2.21 -8.28
N VAL A 79 7.18 -2.67 -7.26
CA VAL A 79 8.06 -1.80 -6.47
C VAL A 79 9.35 -1.59 -7.24
N ASN A 80 9.72 -0.31 -7.50
CA ASN A 80 10.97 -0.02 -8.18
C ASN A 80 12.17 -0.22 -7.25
N ASP A 81 13.37 -0.19 -7.81
CA ASP A 81 14.59 -0.48 -7.05
C ASP A 81 14.84 0.49 -5.90
N ASP A 82 14.56 1.77 -6.10
CA ASP A 82 14.76 2.79 -5.07
C ASP A 82 13.82 2.57 -3.88
N VAL A 83 12.55 2.30 -4.16
CA VAL A 83 11.56 2.03 -3.11
C VAL A 83 11.87 0.68 -2.43
N MET A 84 12.29 -0.32 -3.19
CA MET A 84 12.68 -1.61 -2.64
C MET A 84 13.86 -1.45 -1.67
N GLU A 85 14.81 -0.60 -2.00
CA GLU A 85 15.93 -0.33 -1.09
C GLU A 85 15.45 0.25 0.24
N VAL A 86 14.47 1.16 0.19
CA VAL A 86 13.86 1.69 1.41
C VAL A 86 13.22 0.57 2.23
N PHE A 87 12.50 -0.34 1.58
CA PHE A 87 11.88 -1.48 2.26
C PHE A 87 12.94 -2.40 2.90
N GLU A 88 14.05 -2.61 2.22
CA GLU A 88 15.15 -3.44 2.75
C GLU A 88 15.79 -2.79 3.96
N ILE A 89 16.14 -1.51 3.87
CA ILE A 89 16.81 -0.78 4.95
C ILE A 89 15.94 -0.70 6.20
N THR A 90 14.64 -0.50 6.02
CA THR A 90 13.70 -0.33 7.14
C THR A 90 13.19 -1.66 7.69
N GLY A 91 13.48 -2.78 7.05
CA GLY A 91 12.96 -4.08 7.43
C GLY A 91 11.53 -4.35 6.93
N PHE A 92 10.93 -3.43 6.19
CA PHE A 92 9.57 -3.59 5.69
C PHE A 92 9.45 -4.69 4.64
N LYS A 93 10.55 -5.01 3.96
CA LYS A 93 10.57 -6.12 3.01
C LYS A 93 10.18 -7.44 3.68
N GLU A 94 10.53 -7.61 4.95
CA GLU A 94 10.20 -8.81 5.72
C GLU A 94 8.77 -8.78 6.28
N ILE A 95 8.16 -7.59 6.37
CA ILE A 95 6.83 -7.39 6.94
C ILE A 95 5.76 -7.39 5.86
N LEU A 96 6.03 -6.72 4.74
CA LEU A 96 5.09 -6.59 3.64
C LEU A 96 5.21 -7.80 2.70
N ASN A 97 4.07 -8.21 2.16
CA ASN A 97 4.04 -9.24 1.13
C ASN A 97 4.25 -8.56 -0.22
N ILE A 98 5.46 -8.67 -0.75
CA ILE A 98 5.85 -8.04 -2.00
C ILE A 98 5.81 -9.08 -3.11
N GLY A 99 4.93 -8.86 -4.08
CA GLY A 99 4.73 -9.78 -5.18
C GLY A 99 5.22 -9.28 -6.52
#